data_183a9be35883626a1372c153bbff4879
#
_entry.id   183a9be35883626a1372c153bbff4879
#
_cell.length_a   1.000
_cell.length_b   1.000
_cell.length_c   1.000
_cell.angle_alpha   90.00
_cell.angle_beta   90.00
_cell.angle_gamma   90.00
#
_symmetry.space_group_name_H-M   'P 1'
#
loop_
_entity.id
_entity.type
_entity.pdbx_description
1 polymer ?
#
loop_
_entity_poly.entity_id
_entity_poly.type
_entity_poly.pdbx_seq_one_letter_code
_entity_poly.pdbx_strand_id
1 'polypeptide(L)'
;MHHIYSLLPLRDAARAACVSHGFLLFWRCYSNLTFNVSTLGLARKKSEDWGIFLIDIVDRILRNHSGNGVEALDLCLLSCENIDPSYLDRWLQIAVRSGIKEVKLEMSNFMKKKYSFPCSIFSDDAAASSIRSLCLSTCIFRPTTTLGCLRRLNALSLFSVQITDEGLGHLLSKSFALQQLFIFRCNAIICLKIPSMLQQLKLLTIKLCEKLQVVEINAPRLSSFHFDGALIKISVVDPSPLRDVYFSSPRPSRMLSYACTRLPSITRNVRSLTLVSSDEDANIPMLHSKFPRLKKLEIYIKRPQAVLSLISFLDASPALDSFILHVDGNFVRPDSVVGGENAADDPRWKPQCRHDFLRQVRIIGFCSEKNLVQFVIYILESTPRLDSITLDTTLLSGRMCDINGKSTKMKRRCAMMTEGCVAEAHRAVKVANRYIAGRVPSGVRFQVLEPCSQCHAHTRSRWYYYGLC
;
A
#
# COMPACT_ATOMS: atom_id res chain seq x y z
N MET A 1 -18.24 35.10 -0.05
CA MET A 1 -18.52 34.62 -1.42
C MET A 1 -17.37 33.84 -2.02
N HIS A 2 -16.15 34.36 -2.08
CA HIS A 2 -14.98 33.66 -2.66
C HIS A 2 -14.76 32.27 -2.06
N HIS A 3 -14.82 32.14 -0.73
CA HIS A 3 -14.66 30.85 -0.04
C HIS A 3 -15.78 29.85 -0.39
N ILE A 4 -17.03 30.32 -0.51
CA ILE A 4 -18.15 29.43 -0.90
C ILE A 4 -17.96 28.94 -2.33
N TYR A 5 -17.51 29.81 -3.23
CA TYR A 5 -17.27 29.47 -4.63
C TYR A 5 -16.14 28.43 -4.79
N SER A 6 -15.09 28.53 -3.98
CA SER A 6 -13.97 27.57 -3.99
C SER A 6 -14.34 26.17 -3.50
N LEU A 7 -15.48 26.01 -2.83
CA LEU A 7 -16.01 24.70 -2.41
C LEU A 7 -16.83 23.99 -3.49
N LEU A 8 -17.21 24.68 -4.56
CA LEU A 8 -17.93 24.05 -5.67
C LEU A 8 -17.00 23.09 -6.44
N PRO A 9 -17.51 21.97 -6.97
CA PRO A 9 -16.77 21.21 -7.96
C PRO A 9 -16.40 22.06 -9.17
N LEU A 10 -15.23 21.83 -9.80
CA LEU A 10 -14.73 22.63 -10.94
C LEU A 10 -15.78 22.85 -12.04
N ARG A 11 -16.55 21.82 -12.39
CA ARG A 11 -17.60 21.88 -13.40
C ARG A 11 -18.75 22.80 -13.01
N ASP A 12 -19.16 22.77 -11.74
CA ASP A 12 -20.30 23.59 -11.28
C ASP A 12 -19.85 25.03 -11.07
N ALA A 13 -18.60 25.26 -10.67
CA ALA A 13 -17.98 26.59 -10.65
C ALA A 13 -17.94 27.19 -12.07
N ALA A 14 -17.54 26.40 -13.07
CA ALA A 14 -17.55 26.84 -14.47
C ALA A 14 -18.97 27.19 -14.98
N ARG A 15 -19.98 26.38 -14.60
CA ARG A 15 -21.39 26.67 -14.94
C ARG A 15 -21.88 27.95 -14.28
N ALA A 16 -21.59 28.17 -13.01
CA ALA A 16 -21.93 29.38 -12.31
C ALA A 16 -21.31 30.63 -12.98
N ALA A 17 -20.07 30.51 -13.48
CA ALA A 17 -19.38 31.56 -14.20
C ALA A 17 -20.12 32.01 -15.50
N CYS A 18 -20.91 31.13 -16.10
CA CYS A 18 -21.72 31.47 -17.28
C CYS A 18 -22.97 32.30 -16.95
N VAL A 19 -23.35 32.37 -15.67
CA VAL A 19 -24.62 33.01 -15.27
C VAL A 19 -24.43 34.46 -14.82
N SER A 20 -23.23 34.84 -14.37
CA SER A 20 -22.97 36.16 -13.78
C SER A 20 -21.54 36.62 -13.98
N HIS A 21 -21.34 37.90 -14.31
CA HIS A 21 -20.02 38.53 -14.34
C HIS A 21 -19.27 38.43 -12.99
N GLY A 22 -19.96 38.50 -11.86
CA GLY A 22 -19.36 38.32 -10.53
C GLY A 22 -18.80 36.93 -10.37
N PHE A 23 -19.53 35.89 -10.80
CA PHE A 23 -19.03 34.50 -10.77
C PHE A 23 -17.93 34.27 -11.79
N LEU A 24 -17.89 34.95 -12.92
CA LEU A 24 -16.79 34.88 -13.87
C LEU A 24 -15.47 35.39 -13.25
N LEU A 25 -15.51 36.46 -12.45
CA LEU A 25 -14.33 36.94 -11.72
C LEU A 25 -13.83 35.93 -10.72
N PHE A 26 -14.72 35.27 -9.97
CA PHE A 26 -14.35 34.20 -9.04
C PHE A 26 -13.78 32.98 -9.78
N TRP A 27 -14.33 32.62 -10.93
CA TRP A 27 -13.82 31.56 -11.79
C TRP A 27 -12.38 31.81 -12.24
N ARG A 28 -12.06 33.03 -12.63
CA ARG A 28 -10.70 33.41 -13.04
C ARG A 28 -9.66 33.31 -11.95
N CYS A 29 -10.09 33.25 -10.68
CA CYS A 29 -9.25 33.10 -9.50
C CYS A 29 -9.56 31.79 -8.74
N TYR A 30 -10.13 30.78 -9.42
CA TYR A 30 -10.49 29.53 -8.78
C TYR A 30 -9.25 28.78 -8.27
N SER A 31 -9.23 28.42 -6.98
CA SER A 31 -8.00 27.99 -6.29
C SER A 31 -7.63 26.54 -6.49
N ASN A 32 -8.62 25.64 -6.80
CA ASN A 32 -8.41 24.19 -6.84
C ASN A 32 -8.58 23.63 -8.25
N LEU A 33 -7.53 23.70 -9.05
CA LEU A 33 -7.55 23.30 -10.45
C LEU A 33 -7.30 21.79 -10.58
N THR A 34 -8.37 20.99 -10.62
CA THR A 34 -8.32 19.53 -10.79
C THR A 34 -8.84 19.12 -12.15
N PHE A 35 -7.96 18.62 -13.00
CA PHE A 35 -8.23 18.24 -14.39
C PHE A 35 -8.07 16.74 -14.59
N ASN A 36 -9.20 16.05 -14.74
CA ASN A 36 -9.26 14.63 -15.11
C ASN A 36 -10.54 14.35 -15.92
N VAL A 37 -10.64 13.16 -16.48
CA VAL A 37 -11.79 12.74 -17.30
C VAL A 37 -13.14 12.93 -16.57
N SER A 38 -13.17 12.69 -15.27
CA SER A 38 -14.37 12.79 -14.45
C SER A 38 -14.75 14.25 -14.17
N THR A 39 -13.80 15.08 -13.70
CA THR A 39 -14.05 16.50 -13.35
C THR A 39 -14.45 17.32 -14.57
N LEU A 40 -13.94 16.96 -15.77
CA LEU A 40 -14.28 17.61 -17.02
C LEU A 40 -15.53 17.01 -17.70
N GLY A 41 -16.12 15.95 -17.14
CA GLY A 41 -17.33 15.31 -17.66
C GLY A 41 -17.14 14.59 -18.99
N LEU A 42 -15.92 14.16 -19.30
CA LEU A 42 -15.57 13.47 -20.54
C LEU A 42 -15.98 12.00 -20.57
N ALA A 43 -16.37 11.41 -19.44
CA ALA A 43 -16.74 10.00 -19.31
C ALA A 43 -17.88 9.55 -20.27
N ARG A 44 -18.63 10.48 -20.82
CA ARG A 44 -19.71 10.22 -21.80
C ARG A 44 -19.23 10.18 -23.26
N LYS A 45 -17.97 10.57 -23.53
CA LYS A 45 -17.35 10.55 -24.85
C LYS A 45 -16.64 9.22 -25.08
N LYS A 46 -16.29 8.90 -26.35
CA LYS A 46 -15.47 7.74 -26.67
C LYS A 46 -14.09 7.90 -26.00
N SER A 47 -13.55 6.82 -25.46
CA SER A 47 -12.28 6.84 -24.73
C SER A 47 -11.09 7.28 -25.58
N GLU A 48 -11.11 6.99 -26.86
CA GLU A 48 -10.05 7.33 -27.82
C GLU A 48 -9.83 8.84 -27.95
N ASP A 49 -10.86 9.64 -27.76
CA ASP A 49 -10.83 11.09 -27.92
C ASP A 49 -10.53 11.85 -26.62
N TRP A 50 -10.52 11.17 -25.47
CA TRP A 50 -10.41 11.85 -24.15
C TRP A 50 -9.17 12.71 -24.05
N GLY A 51 -8.04 12.24 -24.56
CA GLY A 51 -6.77 12.98 -24.48
C GLY A 51 -6.83 14.33 -25.18
N ILE A 52 -7.35 14.36 -26.41
CA ILE A 52 -7.47 15.58 -27.23
C ILE A 52 -8.42 16.58 -26.56
N PHE A 53 -9.60 16.13 -26.15
CA PHE A 53 -10.57 17.01 -25.47
C PHE A 53 -10.05 17.54 -24.14
N LEU A 54 -9.33 16.70 -23.38
CA LEU A 54 -8.77 17.10 -22.10
C LEU A 54 -7.75 18.23 -22.30
N ILE A 55 -6.83 18.08 -23.26
CA ILE A 55 -5.82 19.09 -23.58
C ILE A 55 -6.47 20.41 -23.99
N ASP A 56 -7.46 20.39 -24.91
CA ASP A 56 -8.14 21.58 -25.35
C ASP A 56 -8.87 22.31 -24.21
N ILE A 57 -9.60 21.58 -23.38
CA ILE A 57 -10.32 22.15 -22.24
C ILE A 57 -9.37 22.73 -21.20
N VAL A 58 -8.31 22.00 -20.83
CA VAL A 58 -7.31 22.47 -19.84
C VAL A 58 -6.62 23.73 -20.35
N ASP A 59 -6.18 23.73 -21.61
CA ASP A 59 -5.51 24.88 -22.21
C ASP A 59 -6.42 26.11 -22.24
N ARG A 60 -7.70 25.95 -22.63
CA ARG A 60 -8.68 27.03 -22.65
C ARG A 60 -8.95 27.58 -21.25
N ILE A 61 -9.06 26.71 -20.23
CA ILE A 61 -9.30 27.15 -18.85
C ILE A 61 -8.10 27.93 -18.34
N LEU A 62 -6.88 27.36 -18.46
CA LEU A 62 -5.69 27.97 -17.94
C LEU A 62 -5.29 29.27 -18.65
N ARG A 63 -5.51 29.39 -19.95
CA ARG A 63 -5.32 30.68 -20.67
C ARG A 63 -6.20 31.81 -20.13
N ASN A 64 -7.41 31.50 -19.66
CA ASN A 64 -8.37 32.47 -19.14
C ASN A 64 -8.26 32.64 -17.60
N HIS A 65 -7.42 31.84 -16.94
CA HIS A 65 -7.19 31.92 -15.52
C HIS A 65 -6.17 33.01 -15.21
N SER A 66 -6.40 33.81 -14.16
CA SER A 66 -5.47 34.88 -13.73
C SER A 66 -4.12 34.34 -13.24
N GLY A 67 -4.07 33.07 -12.85
CA GLY A 67 -2.94 32.45 -12.16
C GLY A 67 -2.81 32.86 -10.70
N ASN A 68 -3.54 33.87 -10.25
CA ASN A 68 -3.50 34.32 -8.87
C ASN A 68 -4.41 33.45 -8.00
N GLY A 69 -3.93 33.12 -6.79
CA GLY A 69 -4.72 32.37 -5.81
C GLY A 69 -4.89 30.88 -6.09
N VAL A 70 -4.13 30.30 -7.03
CA VAL A 70 -4.09 28.84 -7.20
C VAL A 70 -3.41 28.22 -5.98
N GLU A 71 -4.15 27.39 -5.29
CA GLU A 71 -3.64 26.64 -4.13
C GLU A 71 -3.32 25.20 -4.48
N ALA A 72 -4.06 24.59 -5.40
CA ALA A 72 -3.84 23.21 -5.86
C ALA A 72 -3.95 23.09 -7.37
N LEU A 73 -2.99 22.39 -7.98
CA LEU A 73 -3.01 21.96 -9.36
C LEU A 73 -2.90 20.44 -9.43
N ASP A 74 -3.95 19.77 -9.94
CA ASP A 74 -3.98 18.33 -10.20
C ASP A 74 -4.23 18.09 -11.69
N LEU A 75 -3.21 17.64 -12.42
CA LEU A 75 -3.23 17.31 -13.83
C LEU A 75 -3.16 15.78 -14.00
N CYS A 76 -4.29 15.12 -14.19
CA CYS A 76 -4.36 13.69 -14.50
C CYS A 76 -4.46 13.47 -16.01
N LEU A 77 -3.33 13.22 -16.65
CA LEU A 77 -3.15 13.11 -18.10
C LEU A 77 -2.92 11.66 -18.54
N LEU A 78 -3.46 10.69 -17.80
CA LEU A 78 -3.27 9.25 -18.07
C LEU A 78 -3.85 8.84 -19.44
N SER A 79 -4.85 9.55 -19.94
CA SER A 79 -5.46 9.33 -21.26
C SER A 79 -4.79 10.12 -22.39
N CYS A 80 -3.70 10.86 -22.12
CA CYS A 80 -3.01 11.68 -23.10
C CYS A 80 -1.71 11.00 -23.50
N GLU A 81 -1.67 10.36 -24.66
CA GLU A 81 -0.47 9.67 -25.15
C GLU A 81 0.54 10.58 -25.84
N ASN A 82 0.07 11.67 -26.45
CA ASN A 82 0.87 12.58 -27.29
C ASN A 82 0.56 14.05 -26.94
N ILE A 83 0.91 14.48 -25.74
CA ILE A 83 0.85 15.90 -25.37
C ILE A 83 2.17 16.59 -25.71
N ASP A 84 2.11 17.76 -26.36
CA ASP A 84 3.27 18.60 -26.57
C ASP A 84 3.75 19.16 -25.22
N PRO A 85 5.02 18.99 -24.85
CA PRO A 85 5.59 19.52 -23.61
C PRO A 85 5.34 21.00 -23.37
N SER A 86 5.23 21.82 -24.44
CA SER A 86 4.98 23.25 -24.34
C SER A 86 3.63 23.60 -23.66
N TYR A 87 2.63 22.73 -23.78
CA TYR A 87 1.38 22.89 -23.03
C TYR A 87 1.61 22.75 -21.52
N LEU A 88 2.34 21.71 -21.13
CA LEU A 88 2.64 21.42 -19.73
C LEU A 88 3.47 22.54 -19.10
N ASP A 89 4.52 22.98 -19.80
CA ASP A 89 5.37 24.08 -19.32
C ASP A 89 4.56 25.35 -19.10
N ARG A 90 3.69 25.71 -20.05
CA ARG A 90 2.80 26.87 -19.94
C ARG A 90 1.80 26.72 -18.79
N TRP A 91 1.16 25.56 -18.66
CA TRP A 91 0.18 25.33 -17.60
C TRP A 91 0.82 25.40 -16.20
N LEU A 92 2.01 24.82 -16.06
CA LEU A 92 2.75 24.90 -14.81
C LEU A 92 3.19 26.34 -14.51
N GLN A 93 3.67 27.10 -15.52
CA GLN A 93 4.04 28.51 -15.35
C GLN A 93 2.86 29.40 -14.92
N ILE A 94 1.65 29.10 -15.41
CA ILE A 94 0.44 29.85 -15.02
C ILE A 94 0.06 29.51 -13.57
N ALA A 95 0.04 28.24 -13.20
CA ALA A 95 -0.54 27.76 -11.94
C ALA A 95 0.48 27.78 -10.78
N VAL A 96 1.76 27.49 -11.03
CA VAL A 96 2.78 27.40 -9.99
C VAL A 96 3.37 28.78 -9.71
N ARG A 97 2.72 29.51 -8.79
CA ARG A 97 3.14 30.82 -8.31
C ARG A 97 3.16 30.84 -6.79
N SER A 98 3.53 31.97 -6.22
CA SER A 98 3.44 32.19 -4.77
C SER A 98 2.04 31.86 -4.25
N GLY A 99 1.99 31.00 -3.21
CA GLY A 99 0.73 30.53 -2.63
C GLY A 99 0.29 29.12 -3.06
N ILE A 100 0.90 28.51 -4.09
CA ILE A 100 0.62 27.11 -4.47
C ILE A 100 0.99 26.18 -3.32
N LYS A 101 0.08 25.31 -2.92
CA LYS A 101 0.27 24.34 -1.83
C LYS A 101 0.47 22.91 -2.35
N GLU A 102 -0.20 22.58 -3.44
CA GLU A 102 -0.23 21.22 -3.96
C GLU A 102 -0.03 21.20 -5.48
N VAL A 103 0.92 20.39 -5.93
CA VAL A 103 1.14 20.10 -7.34
C VAL A 103 1.13 18.60 -7.56
N LYS A 104 0.21 18.14 -8.40
CA LYS A 104 0.09 16.75 -8.82
C LYS A 104 0.07 16.67 -10.33
N LEU A 105 1.01 15.90 -10.89
CA LEU A 105 1.12 15.64 -12.32
C LEU A 105 1.18 14.14 -12.56
N GLU A 106 0.15 13.59 -13.19
CA GLU A 106 0.05 12.17 -13.56
C GLU A 106 0.06 12.05 -15.09
N MET A 107 1.19 11.55 -15.62
CA MET A 107 1.39 11.35 -17.06
C MET A 107 1.09 9.92 -17.47
N SER A 108 0.71 9.72 -18.74
CA SER A 108 0.51 8.39 -19.32
C SER A 108 1.82 7.61 -19.42
N ASN A 109 1.79 6.32 -19.09
CA ASN A 109 2.90 5.40 -19.30
C ASN A 109 3.18 5.11 -20.79
N PHE A 110 2.22 5.41 -21.67
CA PHE A 110 2.29 5.15 -23.12
C PHE A 110 2.84 6.34 -23.92
N MET A 111 3.31 7.38 -23.24
CA MET A 111 3.93 8.52 -23.93
C MET A 111 5.19 8.11 -24.69
N LYS A 112 5.26 8.47 -25.99
CA LYS A 112 6.42 8.22 -26.85
C LYS A 112 7.69 8.87 -26.30
N LYS A 113 7.60 10.05 -25.69
CA LYS A 113 8.69 10.79 -25.08
C LYS A 113 8.28 11.23 -23.69
N LYS A 114 9.09 10.85 -22.69
CA LYS A 114 8.83 11.26 -21.30
C LYS A 114 9.00 12.77 -21.15
N TYR A 115 8.04 13.38 -20.47
CA TYR A 115 8.10 14.79 -20.10
C TYR A 115 9.21 15.05 -19.08
N SER A 116 10.00 16.10 -19.30
CA SER A 116 10.98 16.56 -18.33
C SER A 116 10.38 17.68 -17.50
N PHE A 117 10.09 17.38 -16.22
CA PHE A 117 9.48 18.35 -15.32
C PHE A 117 10.45 19.51 -15.06
N PRO A 118 10.06 20.76 -15.30
CA PRO A 118 10.96 21.92 -15.20
C PRO A 118 11.19 22.31 -13.74
N CYS A 119 12.38 22.03 -13.21
CA CYS A 119 12.74 22.43 -11.84
C CYS A 119 12.76 23.96 -11.64
N SER A 120 12.91 24.72 -12.72
CA SER A 120 12.92 26.20 -12.72
C SER A 120 11.64 26.83 -12.18
N ILE A 121 10.50 26.12 -12.20
CA ILE A 121 9.26 26.62 -11.59
C ILE A 121 9.37 26.80 -10.07
N PHE A 122 10.32 26.12 -9.43
CA PHE A 122 10.63 26.22 -8.01
C PHE A 122 11.93 26.97 -7.74
N SER A 123 12.47 27.70 -8.70
CA SER A 123 13.65 28.57 -8.48
C SER A 123 13.27 29.84 -7.71
N ASP A 124 12.03 30.30 -7.81
CA ASP A 124 11.49 31.37 -6.97
C ASP A 124 11.21 30.84 -5.53
N ASP A 125 11.88 31.44 -4.57
CA ASP A 125 11.73 31.05 -3.15
C ASP A 125 10.30 31.23 -2.64
N ALA A 126 9.51 32.12 -3.18
CA ALA A 126 8.13 32.34 -2.77
C ALA A 126 7.23 31.15 -3.19
N ALA A 127 7.37 30.67 -4.42
CA ALA A 127 6.66 29.48 -4.89
C ALA A 127 7.18 28.20 -4.22
N ALA A 128 8.51 28.03 -4.15
CA ALA A 128 9.14 26.86 -3.53
C ALA A 128 8.77 26.74 -2.04
N SER A 129 8.76 27.86 -1.30
CA SER A 129 8.47 27.85 0.14
C SER A 129 6.99 27.67 0.48
N SER A 130 6.07 27.85 -0.47
CA SER A 130 4.63 27.69 -0.24
C SER A 130 4.15 26.25 -0.42
N ILE A 131 4.86 25.44 -1.22
CA ILE A 131 4.42 24.08 -1.57
C ILE A 131 4.45 23.13 -0.37
N ARG A 132 3.39 22.32 -0.23
CA ARG A 132 3.22 21.33 0.85
C ARG A 132 3.20 19.91 0.33
N SER A 133 2.68 19.70 -0.87
CA SER A 133 2.57 18.38 -1.49
C SER A 133 3.04 18.43 -2.93
N LEU A 134 3.95 17.52 -3.30
CA LEU A 134 4.41 17.32 -4.65
C LEU A 134 4.23 15.86 -5.04
N CYS A 135 3.40 15.61 -6.05
CA CYS A 135 3.16 14.28 -6.60
C CYS A 135 3.49 14.28 -8.10
N LEU A 136 4.49 13.53 -8.50
CA LEU A 136 4.91 13.38 -9.89
C LEU A 136 4.78 11.94 -10.34
N SER A 137 4.25 11.73 -11.54
CA SER A 137 4.15 10.40 -12.14
C SER A 137 4.63 10.39 -13.58
N THR A 138 5.42 9.37 -13.92
CA THR A 138 5.83 9.03 -15.29
C THR A 138 6.55 10.18 -16.03
N CYS A 139 7.39 10.90 -15.34
CA CYS A 139 8.19 12.00 -15.90
C CYS A 139 9.67 11.86 -15.57
N ILE A 140 10.49 12.71 -16.17
CA ILE A 140 11.89 12.91 -15.81
C ILE A 140 11.96 14.08 -14.84
N PHE A 141 12.58 13.89 -13.70
CA PHE A 141 12.78 14.95 -12.71
C PHE A 141 14.25 15.04 -12.36
N ARG A 142 14.86 16.18 -12.64
CA ARG A 142 16.30 16.44 -12.42
C ARG A 142 16.50 17.64 -11.50
N PRO A 143 16.26 17.48 -10.19
CA PRO A 143 16.54 18.54 -9.22
C PRO A 143 18.01 18.92 -9.27
N THR A 144 18.25 20.23 -9.36
CA THR A 144 19.59 20.84 -9.39
C THR A 144 19.82 21.66 -8.15
N THR A 145 21.04 22.16 -7.98
CA THR A 145 21.41 23.07 -6.89
C THR A 145 20.61 24.38 -6.89
N THR A 146 20.06 24.76 -8.06
CA THR A 146 19.21 25.96 -8.22
C THR A 146 17.78 25.79 -7.71
N LEU A 147 17.38 24.56 -7.28
CA LEU A 147 16.11 24.32 -6.67
C LEU A 147 15.94 25.17 -5.39
N GLY A 148 14.87 25.95 -5.32
CA GLY A 148 14.53 26.73 -4.13
C GLY A 148 14.31 25.86 -2.90
N CYS A 149 14.30 26.46 -1.73
CA CYS A 149 14.13 25.75 -0.47
C CYS A 149 12.67 25.35 -0.25
N LEU A 150 12.37 24.05 -0.31
CA LEU A 150 11.03 23.49 -0.13
C LEU A 150 10.65 23.38 1.36
N ARG A 151 10.69 24.50 2.07
CA ARG A 151 10.59 24.59 3.55
C ARG A 151 9.31 24.00 4.12
N ARG A 152 8.21 23.99 3.36
CA ARG A 152 6.89 23.51 3.80
C ARG A 152 6.47 22.19 3.14
N LEU A 153 7.31 21.61 2.30
CA LEU A 153 7.01 20.33 1.67
C LEU A 153 6.93 19.24 2.72
N ASN A 154 5.71 18.73 2.96
CA ASN A 154 5.44 17.70 3.94
C ASN A 154 5.15 16.34 3.31
N ALA A 155 4.72 16.30 2.04
CA ALA A 155 4.47 15.06 1.30
C ALA A 155 5.13 15.09 -0.08
N LEU A 156 5.94 14.08 -0.38
CA LEU A 156 6.57 13.85 -1.67
C LEU A 156 6.22 12.46 -2.18
N SER A 157 5.62 12.40 -3.38
CA SER A 157 5.24 11.14 -4.02
C SER A 157 5.81 11.08 -5.44
N LEU A 158 6.61 10.06 -5.72
CA LEU A 158 7.25 9.83 -7.01
C LEU A 158 6.82 8.47 -7.57
N PHE A 159 6.08 8.48 -8.69
CA PHE A 159 5.56 7.26 -9.35
C PHE A 159 6.20 7.09 -10.73
N SER A 160 7.02 6.08 -10.93
CA SER A 160 7.70 5.83 -12.21
C SER A 160 8.51 7.03 -12.72
N VAL A 161 9.02 7.85 -11.80
CA VAL A 161 9.82 9.04 -12.10
C VAL A 161 11.27 8.64 -12.37
N GLN A 162 11.85 9.19 -13.44
CA GLN A 162 13.30 9.09 -13.69
C GLN A 162 14.03 10.18 -12.89
N ILE A 163 14.48 9.82 -11.70
CA ILE A 163 15.30 10.65 -10.81
C ILE A 163 16.51 9.84 -10.37
N THR A 164 17.69 10.46 -10.41
CA THR A 164 18.96 9.84 -9.97
C THR A 164 19.13 9.91 -8.45
N ASP A 165 20.06 9.13 -7.91
CA ASP A 165 20.42 9.16 -6.47
C ASP A 165 20.82 10.57 -6.04
N GLU A 166 21.66 11.24 -6.84
CA GLU A 166 22.11 12.61 -6.61
C GLU A 166 20.93 13.62 -6.65
N GLY A 167 20.10 13.54 -7.70
CA GLY A 167 18.94 14.43 -7.84
C GLY A 167 17.97 14.27 -6.67
N LEU A 168 17.71 13.03 -6.24
CA LEU A 168 16.86 12.79 -5.07
C LEU A 168 17.53 13.31 -3.79
N GLY A 169 18.85 13.14 -3.63
CA GLY A 169 19.62 13.70 -2.52
C GLY A 169 19.52 15.22 -2.45
N HIS A 170 19.64 15.91 -3.59
CA HIS A 170 19.43 17.39 -3.65
C HIS A 170 18.02 17.79 -3.25
N LEU A 171 17.00 17.09 -3.73
CA LEU A 171 15.61 17.38 -3.38
C LEU A 171 15.37 17.19 -1.87
N LEU A 172 15.82 16.09 -1.30
CA LEU A 172 15.67 15.79 0.12
C LEU A 172 16.41 16.77 1.00
N SER A 173 17.61 17.25 0.58
CA SER A 173 18.39 18.25 1.31
C SER A 173 17.71 19.62 1.43
N LYS A 174 16.70 19.90 0.60
CA LYS A 174 15.92 21.15 0.60
C LYS A 174 14.54 21.00 1.26
N SER A 175 14.19 19.79 1.76
CA SER A 175 12.82 19.43 2.17
C SER A 175 12.73 19.15 3.67
N PHE A 176 13.11 20.08 4.53
CA PHE A 176 13.24 19.91 5.99
C PHE A 176 11.92 19.55 6.72
N ALA A 177 10.78 19.96 6.17
CA ALA A 177 9.46 19.71 6.76
C ALA A 177 8.85 18.37 6.33
N LEU A 178 9.58 17.58 5.50
CA LEU A 178 9.05 16.37 4.90
C LEU A 178 8.63 15.35 5.97
N GLN A 179 7.35 14.94 5.93
CA GLN A 179 6.75 13.97 6.83
C GLN A 179 6.50 12.62 6.15
N GLN A 180 6.23 12.64 4.85
CA GLN A 180 5.90 11.45 4.06
C GLN A 180 6.68 11.44 2.75
N LEU A 181 7.39 10.34 2.51
CA LEU A 181 8.10 10.07 1.27
C LEU A 181 7.60 8.76 0.67
N PHE A 182 7.05 8.84 -0.55
CA PHE A 182 6.59 7.70 -1.30
C PHE A 182 7.34 7.59 -2.63
N ILE A 183 7.98 6.45 -2.87
CA ILE A 183 8.78 6.15 -4.08
C ILE A 183 8.26 4.84 -4.68
N PHE A 184 7.75 4.89 -5.91
CA PHE A 184 7.17 3.73 -6.60
C PHE A 184 7.73 3.62 -8.02
N ARG A 185 8.31 2.46 -8.35
CA ARG A 185 8.89 2.17 -9.68
C ARG A 185 9.91 3.22 -10.19
N CYS A 186 10.64 3.88 -9.28
CA CYS A 186 11.69 4.82 -9.64
C CYS A 186 12.99 4.05 -9.92
N ASN A 187 13.09 3.45 -11.11
CA ASN A 187 14.15 2.48 -11.47
C ASN A 187 15.50 3.12 -11.84
N ALA A 188 15.66 4.43 -11.73
CA ALA A 188 16.95 5.09 -11.88
C ALA A 188 17.71 5.21 -10.54
N ILE A 189 17.04 4.95 -9.40
CA ILE A 189 17.62 4.98 -8.06
C ILE A 189 18.32 3.65 -7.80
N ILE A 190 19.61 3.70 -7.45
CA ILE A 190 20.43 2.54 -7.07
C ILE A 190 20.69 2.54 -5.56
N CYS A 191 21.04 3.70 -5.01
CA CYS A 191 21.32 3.88 -3.59
C CYS A 191 20.45 5.02 -3.02
N LEU A 192 19.52 4.68 -2.15
CA LEU A 192 18.68 5.68 -1.48
C LEU A 192 19.24 6.04 -0.11
N LYS A 193 19.62 7.30 0.07
CA LYS A 193 20.07 7.85 1.34
C LYS A 193 19.07 8.84 1.91
N ILE A 194 18.53 8.53 3.07
CA ILE A 194 17.63 9.42 3.82
C ILE A 194 18.47 10.16 4.86
N PRO A 195 18.68 11.48 4.71
CA PRO A 195 19.60 12.24 5.55
C PRO A 195 18.98 12.62 6.92
N SER A 196 19.84 12.84 7.92
CA SER A 196 19.44 13.21 9.29
C SER A 196 18.69 14.53 9.40
N MET A 197 18.84 15.40 8.42
CA MET A 197 18.12 16.68 8.37
C MET A 197 16.61 16.53 8.16
N LEU A 198 16.12 15.39 7.71
CA LEU A 198 14.69 15.10 7.60
C LEU A 198 14.07 14.75 8.97
N GLN A 199 14.15 15.71 9.87
CA GLN A 199 13.73 15.57 11.27
C GLN A 199 12.22 15.34 11.47
N GLN A 200 11.41 15.59 10.44
CA GLN A 200 9.96 15.43 10.51
C GLN A 200 9.45 14.19 9.78
N LEU A 201 10.34 13.42 9.13
CA LEU A 201 9.95 12.25 8.35
C LEU A 201 9.40 11.14 9.26
N LYS A 202 8.12 10.80 9.05
CA LYS A 202 7.38 9.79 9.82
C LYS A 202 7.11 8.52 9.02
N LEU A 203 6.86 8.67 7.72
CA LEU A 203 6.52 7.57 6.83
C LEU A 203 7.46 7.56 5.61
N LEU A 204 8.13 6.43 5.41
CA LEU A 204 8.89 6.13 4.21
C LEU A 204 8.28 4.90 3.54
N THR A 205 7.88 5.04 2.28
CA THR A 205 7.36 3.94 1.46
C THR A 205 8.17 3.82 0.19
N ILE A 206 8.74 2.65 -0.05
CA ILE A 206 9.52 2.31 -1.25
C ILE A 206 8.90 1.06 -1.86
N LYS A 207 8.42 1.15 -3.11
CA LYS A 207 7.79 0.00 -3.78
C LYS A 207 8.29 -0.19 -5.21
N LEU A 208 8.57 -1.45 -5.56
CA LEU A 208 8.85 -1.90 -6.91
C LEU A 208 9.98 -1.13 -7.64
N CYS A 209 10.99 -0.65 -6.89
CA CYS A 209 12.19 -0.01 -7.43
C CYS A 209 13.23 -1.09 -7.78
N GLU A 210 13.21 -1.58 -9.03
CA GLU A 210 13.90 -2.81 -9.45
C GLU A 210 15.44 -2.70 -9.42
N LYS A 211 16.00 -1.51 -9.61
CA LYS A 211 17.46 -1.28 -9.61
C LYS A 211 18.02 -0.87 -8.25
N LEU A 212 17.15 -0.67 -7.26
CA LEU A 212 17.56 -0.30 -5.90
C LEU A 212 18.34 -1.44 -5.25
N GLN A 213 19.52 -1.14 -4.72
CA GLN A 213 20.43 -2.10 -4.08
C GLN A 213 20.68 -1.79 -2.60
N VAL A 214 20.65 -0.51 -2.23
CA VAL A 214 20.97 -0.06 -0.88
C VAL A 214 19.99 1.00 -0.42
N VAL A 215 19.53 0.88 0.83
CA VAL A 215 18.76 1.91 1.53
C VAL A 215 19.44 2.23 2.85
N GLU A 216 19.86 3.48 3.02
CA GLU A 216 20.45 4.00 4.25
C GLU A 216 19.52 5.04 4.87
N ILE A 217 19.02 4.77 6.07
CA ILE A 217 18.03 5.60 6.75
C ILE A 217 18.64 6.24 7.98
N ASN A 218 18.71 7.59 7.98
CA ASN A 218 19.10 8.39 9.12
C ASN A 218 18.02 9.43 9.39
N ALA A 219 16.78 8.98 9.73
CA ALA A 219 15.63 9.84 10.01
C ALA A 219 15.15 9.62 11.45
N PRO A 220 15.43 10.55 12.37
CA PRO A 220 15.27 10.33 13.82
C PRO A 220 13.82 10.22 14.30
N ARG A 221 12.82 10.51 13.46
CA ARG A 221 11.39 10.39 13.79
C ARG A 221 10.65 9.40 12.91
N LEU A 222 11.37 8.58 12.12
CA LEU A 222 10.73 7.60 11.25
C LEU A 222 9.98 6.56 12.09
N SER A 223 8.66 6.57 12.01
CA SER A 223 7.79 5.65 12.76
C SER A 223 7.25 4.51 11.92
N SER A 224 7.12 4.70 10.61
CA SER A 224 6.58 3.71 9.69
C SER A 224 7.48 3.55 8.47
N PHE A 225 7.88 2.30 8.17
CA PHE A 225 8.71 1.96 7.02
C PHE A 225 8.06 0.82 6.23
N HIS A 226 7.71 1.11 4.97
CA HIS A 226 7.10 0.16 4.05
C HIS A 226 8.03 -0.09 2.87
N PHE A 227 8.42 -1.34 2.69
CA PHE A 227 9.28 -1.78 1.61
C PHE A 227 8.64 -2.92 0.82
N ASP A 228 8.56 -2.75 -0.51
CA ASP A 228 8.08 -3.77 -1.44
C ASP A 228 9.03 -3.85 -2.64
N GLY A 229 9.86 -4.89 -2.67
CA GLY A 229 10.90 -5.04 -3.68
C GLY A 229 11.80 -6.25 -3.47
N ALA A 230 12.90 -6.30 -4.22
CA ALA A 230 13.92 -7.32 -4.03
C ALA A 230 14.56 -7.21 -2.65
N LEU A 231 15.06 -8.33 -2.10
CA LEU A 231 15.79 -8.33 -0.84
C LEU A 231 17.14 -7.64 -1.02
N ILE A 232 17.30 -6.49 -0.39
CA ILE A 232 18.47 -5.60 -0.51
C ILE A 232 19.08 -5.28 0.84
N LYS A 233 20.21 -4.58 0.84
CA LYS A 233 20.82 -4.08 2.07
C LYS A 233 20.04 -2.86 2.58
N ILE A 234 19.47 -2.97 3.76
CA ILE A 234 18.79 -1.88 4.46
C ILE A 234 19.49 -1.62 5.78
N SER A 235 19.85 -0.37 6.04
CA SER A 235 20.44 0.08 7.30
C SER A 235 19.66 1.25 7.87
N VAL A 236 19.42 1.21 9.17
CA VAL A 236 18.76 2.26 9.95
C VAL A 236 19.71 2.67 11.06
N VAL A 237 20.10 3.94 11.10
CA VAL A 237 21.06 4.46 12.09
C VAL A 237 20.48 4.40 13.50
N ASP A 238 19.26 4.90 13.67
CA ASP A 238 18.51 4.79 14.93
C ASP A 238 17.13 4.16 14.68
N PRO A 239 16.93 2.87 14.99
CA PRO A 239 15.65 2.21 14.85
C PRO A 239 14.69 2.49 16.02
N SER A 240 15.08 3.28 17.04
CA SER A 240 14.28 3.50 18.25
C SER A 240 12.87 4.02 18.00
N PRO A 241 12.63 4.97 17.07
CA PRO A 241 11.28 5.49 16.82
C PRO A 241 10.42 4.56 15.96
N LEU A 242 11.01 3.57 15.28
CA LEU A 242 10.30 2.70 14.33
C LEU A 242 9.27 1.83 15.07
N ARG A 243 8.00 1.92 14.64
CA ARG A 243 6.86 1.23 15.27
C ARG A 243 6.14 0.29 14.33
N ASP A 244 6.06 0.67 13.05
CA ASP A 244 5.30 -0.04 12.05
C ASP A 244 6.17 -0.35 10.84
N VAL A 245 6.25 -1.64 10.49
CA VAL A 245 7.13 -2.13 9.42
C VAL A 245 6.37 -3.08 8.53
N TYR A 246 6.40 -2.81 7.23
CA TYR A 246 5.86 -3.64 6.17
C TYR A 246 6.96 -4.06 5.20
N PHE A 247 7.12 -5.36 4.99
CA PHE A 247 8.03 -5.92 4.00
C PHE A 247 7.29 -6.85 3.05
N SER A 248 7.48 -6.63 1.75
CA SER A 248 6.96 -7.47 0.69
C SER A 248 8.03 -7.73 -0.36
N SER A 249 8.03 -8.91 -0.94
CA SER A 249 8.83 -9.21 -2.12
C SER A 249 7.95 -9.84 -3.20
N PRO A 250 7.81 -9.19 -4.36
CA PRO A 250 6.96 -9.67 -5.45
C PRO A 250 7.57 -10.87 -6.19
N ARG A 251 8.88 -11.08 -6.05
CA ARG A 251 9.59 -12.22 -6.64
C ARG A 251 9.67 -13.39 -5.67
N PRO A 252 9.78 -14.64 -6.14
CA PRO A 252 10.13 -15.76 -5.27
C PRO A 252 11.38 -15.41 -4.48
N SER A 253 11.24 -15.26 -3.19
CA SER A 253 12.31 -14.81 -2.32
C SER A 253 12.14 -15.46 -0.95
N ARG A 254 13.25 -15.70 -0.28
CA ARG A 254 13.25 -16.17 1.10
C ARG A 254 12.94 -15.00 2.06
N MET A 255 11.77 -14.37 1.92
CA MET A 255 11.38 -13.20 2.73
C MET A 255 11.35 -13.52 4.21
N LEU A 256 10.78 -14.66 4.60
CA LEU A 256 10.74 -15.07 6.00
C LEU A 256 12.14 -15.37 6.53
N SER A 257 12.99 -16.01 5.74
CA SER A 257 14.40 -16.23 6.09
C SER A 257 15.17 -14.89 6.24
N TYR A 258 14.94 -13.95 5.34
CA TYR A 258 15.48 -12.58 5.45
C TYR A 258 14.96 -11.88 6.72
N ALA A 259 13.67 -12.01 7.02
CA ALA A 259 13.06 -11.45 8.22
C ALA A 259 13.69 -12.03 9.49
N CYS A 260 14.02 -13.33 9.51
CA CYS A 260 14.70 -13.97 10.64
C CYS A 260 16.12 -13.46 10.86
N THR A 261 16.86 -13.19 9.78
CA THR A 261 18.32 -12.96 9.87
C THR A 261 18.70 -11.48 9.85
N ARG A 262 17.93 -10.64 9.18
CA ARG A 262 18.28 -9.22 8.93
C ARG A 262 17.38 -8.22 9.64
N LEU A 263 16.06 -8.49 9.74
CA LEU A 263 15.14 -7.53 10.33
C LEU A 263 15.32 -7.30 11.84
N PRO A 264 15.72 -8.25 12.68
CA PRO A 264 15.82 -7.99 14.13
C PRO A 264 16.73 -6.83 14.50
N SER A 265 17.77 -6.57 13.71
CA SER A 265 18.69 -5.43 13.93
C SER A 265 18.01 -4.07 13.79
N ILE A 266 17.00 -3.97 12.90
CA ILE A 266 16.28 -2.72 12.60
C ILE A 266 14.87 -2.67 13.22
N THR A 267 14.38 -3.80 13.77
CA THR A 267 12.99 -3.92 14.26
C THR A 267 12.87 -4.09 15.77
N ARG A 268 13.92 -3.83 16.55
CA ARG A 268 13.93 -4.03 18.00
C ARG A 268 12.75 -3.40 18.75
N ASN A 269 12.27 -2.24 18.29
CA ASN A 269 11.19 -1.47 18.92
C ASN A 269 9.86 -1.53 18.14
N VAL A 270 9.78 -2.33 17.09
CA VAL A 270 8.61 -2.46 16.24
C VAL A 270 7.45 -3.06 17.03
N ARG A 271 6.26 -2.48 16.85
CA ARG A 271 5.01 -2.92 17.46
C ARG A 271 4.11 -3.64 16.47
N SER A 272 4.20 -3.30 15.19
CA SER A 272 3.44 -3.90 14.11
C SER A 272 4.39 -4.32 12.99
N LEU A 273 4.38 -5.60 12.64
CA LEU A 273 5.18 -6.17 11.56
C LEU A 273 4.28 -6.90 10.58
N THR A 274 4.35 -6.49 9.32
CA THR A 274 3.67 -7.19 8.21
C THR A 274 4.71 -7.74 7.25
N LEU A 275 4.63 -9.04 6.97
CA LEU A 275 5.51 -9.76 6.05
C LEU A 275 4.69 -10.40 4.93
N VAL A 276 5.07 -10.11 3.67
CA VAL A 276 4.42 -10.72 2.49
C VAL A 276 5.45 -11.57 1.75
N SER A 277 5.26 -12.89 1.81
CA SER A 277 6.11 -13.85 1.14
C SER A 277 5.39 -14.50 -0.03
N SER A 278 6.00 -14.43 -1.21
CA SER A 278 5.42 -15.01 -2.43
C SER A 278 5.75 -16.49 -2.62
N ASP A 279 6.88 -16.96 -2.10
CA ASP A 279 7.31 -18.35 -2.23
C ASP A 279 8.40 -18.66 -1.18
N GLU A 280 8.09 -19.53 -0.24
CA GLU A 280 9.01 -19.97 0.82
C GLU A 280 9.15 -21.47 0.79
N ASP A 281 10.40 -21.93 0.93
CA ASP A 281 10.67 -23.32 1.29
C ASP A 281 10.28 -23.57 2.75
N ALA A 282 9.91 -24.80 3.08
CA ALA A 282 9.49 -25.18 4.43
C ALA A 282 10.57 -25.02 5.52
N ASN A 283 11.83 -24.75 5.14
CA ASN A 283 12.97 -24.63 6.04
C ASN A 283 13.30 -23.15 6.30
N ILE A 284 12.58 -22.53 7.24
CA ILE A 284 12.96 -21.21 7.76
C ILE A 284 13.99 -21.44 8.89
N PRO A 285 15.12 -20.71 8.89
CA PRO A 285 16.10 -20.80 9.99
C PRO A 285 15.45 -20.45 11.33
N MET A 286 15.84 -21.14 12.39
CA MET A 286 15.41 -20.77 13.75
C MET A 286 15.83 -19.32 14.05
N LEU A 287 14.91 -18.55 14.61
CA LEU A 287 15.16 -17.18 15.02
C LEU A 287 16.06 -17.14 16.24
N HIS A 288 17.29 -16.67 16.07
CA HIS A 288 18.20 -16.40 17.21
C HIS A 288 17.90 -15.07 17.89
N SER A 289 17.22 -14.16 17.22
CA SER A 289 16.90 -12.82 17.72
C SER A 289 15.40 -12.66 17.95
N LYS A 290 15.03 -11.93 19.02
CA LYS A 290 13.63 -11.74 19.44
C LYS A 290 13.07 -10.40 18.98
N PHE A 291 11.76 -10.35 18.81
CA PHE A 291 10.95 -9.13 18.61
C PHE A 291 10.26 -8.76 19.95
N PRO A 292 10.99 -8.20 20.92
CA PRO A 292 10.51 -8.12 22.30
C PRO A 292 9.31 -7.18 22.52
N ARG A 293 9.05 -6.28 21.59
CA ARG A 293 7.97 -5.28 21.68
C ARG A 293 6.87 -5.47 20.63
N LEU A 294 6.95 -6.54 19.84
CA LEU A 294 5.99 -6.81 18.78
C LEU A 294 4.61 -7.13 19.38
N LYS A 295 3.61 -6.34 19.03
CA LYS A 295 2.21 -6.48 19.46
C LYS A 295 1.34 -7.09 18.37
N LYS A 296 1.57 -6.73 17.11
CA LYS A 296 0.82 -7.22 15.96
C LYS A 296 1.79 -7.83 14.95
N LEU A 297 1.52 -9.07 14.58
CA LEU A 297 2.23 -9.78 13.51
C LEU A 297 1.22 -10.19 12.44
N GLU A 298 1.48 -9.78 11.20
CA GLU A 298 0.66 -10.11 10.05
C GLU A 298 1.54 -10.74 8.96
N ILE A 299 1.23 -11.97 8.56
CA ILE A 299 2.04 -12.73 7.60
C ILE A 299 1.16 -13.18 6.45
N TYR A 300 1.65 -12.98 5.23
CA TYR A 300 1.05 -13.46 3.99
C TYR A 300 1.95 -14.54 3.40
N ILE A 301 1.40 -15.74 3.19
CA ILE A 301 2.07 -16.86 2.54
C ILE A 301 1.21 -17.43 1.41
N LYS A 302 1.87 -17.90 0.34
CA LYS A 302 1.16 -18.58 -0.75
C LYS A 302 0.94 -20.04 -0.45
N ARG A 303 1.91 -20.71 0.18
CA ARG A 303 1.89 -22.15 0.37
C ARG A 303 1.56 -22.51 1.81
N PRO A 304 0.43 -23.16 2.08
CA PRO A 304 0.06 -23.56 3.44
C PRO A 304 1.04 -24.57 4.06
N GLN A 305 1.84 -25.29 3.25
CA GLN A 305 2.85 -26.26 3.73
C GLN A 305 3.95 -25.60 4.59
N ALA A 306 4.26 -24.32 4.33
CA ALA A 306 5.28 -23.58 5.05
C ALA A 306 4.82 -23.03 6.41
N VAL A 307 3.54 -23.22 6.77
CA VAL A 307 2.94 -22.56 7.94
C VAL A 307 3.59 -22.95 9.27
N LEU A 308 4.05 -24.20 9.41
CA LEU A 308 4.65 -24.68 10.66
C LEU A 308 5.96 -23.95 11.00
N SER A 309 6.70 -23.49 10.00
CA SER A 309 7.91 -22.70 10.23
C SER A 309 7.63 -21.30 10.80
N LEU A 310 6.37 -20.83 10.78
CA LEU A 310 5.96 -19.58 11.44
C LEU A 310 5.94 -19.67 12.96
N ILE A 311 5.98 -20.88 13.53
CA ILE A 311 6.07 -21.08 14.97
C ILE A 311 7.27 -20.33 15.55
N SER A 312 8.42 -20.34 14.86
CA SER A 312 9.61 -19.62 15.29
C SER A 312 9.41 -18.10 15.42
N PHE A 313 8.50 -17.50 14.61
CA PHE A 313 8.15 -16.08 14.75
C PHE A 313 7.29 -15.83 15.99
N LEU A 314 6.37 -16.74 16.31
CA LEU A 314 5.57 -16.66 17.53
C LEU A 314 6.49 -16.78 18.77
N ASP A 315 7.41 -17.74 18.78
CA ASP A 315 8.37 -17.95 19.85
C ASP A 315 9.31 -16.76 20.04
N ALA A 316 9.69 -16.10 18.94
CA ALA A 316 10.51 -14.90 18.98
C ALA A 316 9.77 -13.63 19.42
N SER A 317 8.43 -13.68 19.56
CA SER A 317 7.57 -12.53 19.80
C SER A 317 6.81 -12.63 21.13
N PRO A 318 7.48 -12.57 22.29
CA PRO A 318 6.89 -12.85 23.60
C PRO A 318 5.79 -11.85 24.02
N ALA A 319 5.75 -10.65 23.45
CA ALA A 319 4.75 -9.62 23.76
C ALA A 319 3.62 -9.56 22.72
N LEU A 320 3.50 -10.56 21.85
CA LEU A 320 2.53 -10.58 20.76
C LEU A 320 1.09 -10.67 21.31
N ASP A 321 0.23 -9.77 20.87
CA ASP A 321 -1.18 -9.66 21.26
C ASP A 321 -2.11 -10.14 20.14
N SER A 322 -1.75 -9.83 18.89
CA SER A 322 -2.56 -10.14 17.72
C SER A 322 -1.74 -10.79 16.61
N PHE A 323 -2.18 -11.94 16.13
CA PHE A 323 -1.58 -12.65 15.00
C PHE A 323 -2.60 -12.80 13.87
N ILE A 324 -2.22 -12.36 12.66
CA ILE A 324 -3.03 -12.49 11.46
C ILE A 324 -2.21 -13.24 10.41
N LEU A 325 -2.76 -14.35 9.94
CA LEU A 325 -2.17 -15.15 8.88
C LEU A 325 -3.07 -15.11 7.64
N HIS A 326 -2.48 -14.77 6.51
CA HIS A 326 -3.11 -14.87 5.20
C HIS A 326 -2.48 -16.01 4.41
N VAL A 327 -3.31 -16.98 4.00
CA VAL A 327 -2.89 -18.14 3.22
C VAL A 327 -3.58 -18.09 1.86
N ASP A 328 -2.84 -18.37 0.79
CA ASP A 328 -3.45 -18.54 -0.52
C ASP A 328 -3.94 -19.99 -0.67
N GLY A 329 -5.22 -20.21 -0.38
CA GLY A 329 -5.86 -21.53 -0.43
C GLY A 329 -5.94 -22.16 -1.83
N ASN A 330 -5.51 -21.48 -2.89
CA ASN A 330 -5.46 -22.04 -4.24
C ASN A 330 -4.38 -23.13 -4.41
N PHE A 331 -3.46 -23.27 -3.45
CA PHE A 331 -2.30 -24.17 -3.53
C PHE A 331 -2.41 -25.41 -2.63
N VAL A 332 -3.62 -25.81 -2.23
CA VAL A 332 -3.83 -27.07 -1.48
C VAL A 332 -3.53 -28.26 -2.38
N ARG A 333 -2.61 -29.14 -1.94
CA ARG A 333 -2.31 -30.39 -2.64
C ARG A 333 -3.30 -31.47 -2.19
N PRO A 334 -3.81 -32.32 -3.12
CA PRO A 334 -4.76 -33.38 -2.76
C PRO A 334 -4.21 -34.38 -1.73
N ASP A 335 -2.92 -34.66 -1.76
CA ASP A 335 -2.20 -35.59 -0.87
C ASP A 335 -1.88 -35.00 0.50
N SER A 336 -2.00 -33.68 0.68
CA SER A 336 -1.74 -33.00 1.93
C SER A 336 -3.02 -32.71 2.75
N VAL A 337 -4.18 -33.11 2.22
CA VAL A 337 -5.46 -32.94 2.89
C VAL A 337 -5.58 -33.89 4.08
N VAL A 338 -6.17 -33.43 5.19
CA VAL A 338 -6.43 -34.26 6.37
C VAL A 338 -7.38 -35.40 5.98
N GLY A 339 -6.84 -36.60 5.89
CA GLY A 339 -7.57 -37.81 5.57
C GLY A 339 -7.00 -39.01 6.33
N GLY A 340 -7.58 -39.37 7.48
CA GLY A 340 -7.16 -40.53 8.27
C GLY A 340 -7.18 -40.29 9.78
N GLU A 341 -7.29 -41.35 10.55
CA GLU A 341 -7.51 -41.31 12.02
C GLU A 341 -6.31 -40.76 12.83
N ASN A 342 -5.10 -40.64 12.23
CA ASN A 342 -3.86 -40.30 12.96
C ASN A 342 -3.24 -38.93 12.61
N ALA A 343 -3.98 -38.03 12.03
CA ALA A 343 -3.42 -36.76 11.55
C ALA A 343 -3.07 -35.74 12.67
N ALA A 344 -3.56 -35.97 13.89
CA ALA A 344 -3.44 -35.02 15.00
C ALA A 344 -2.35 -35.37 16.03
N ASP A 345 -1.81 -36.57 16.03
CA ASP A 345 -0.93 -37.08 17.11
C ASP A 345 0.53 -37.24 16.70
N ASP A 346 1.09 -36.35 15.87
CA ASP A 346 2.52 -36.32 15.65
C ASP A 346 3.23 -35.68 16.87
N PRO A 347 3.94 -36.47 17.70
CA PRO A 347 4.53 -35.98 18.95
C PRO A 347 5.62 -34.93 18.78
N ARG A 348 6.04 -34.67 17.53
CA ARG A 348 7.06 -33.67 17.17
C ARG A 348 6.59 -32.23 17.36
N TRP A 349 5.27 -32.00 17.49
CA TRP A 349 4.67 -30.65 17.52
C TRP A 349 4.14 -30.22 18.88
N LYS A 350 4.64 -30.82 19.99
CA LYS A 350 4.31 -30.33 21.32
C LYS A 350 4.86 -28.93 21.51
N PRO A 351 4.05 -27.97 22.02
CA PRO A 351 4.48 -26.61 22.27
C PRO A 351 5.68 -26.60 23.23
N GLN A 352 6.81 -26.06 22.76
CA GLN A 352 8.01 -25.84 23.59
C GLN A 352 7.94 -24.49 24.31
N CYS A 353 7.19 -23.54 23.75
CA CYS A 353 7.00 -22.19 24.28
C CYS A 353 5.53 -21.89 24.57
N ARG A 354 5.29 -20.99 25.53
CA ARG A 354 3.95 -20.47 25.84
C ARG A 354 3.85 -19.03 25.36
N HIS A 355 2.70 -18.68 24.78
CA HIS A 355 2.39 -17.34 24.27
C HIS A 355 1.37 -16.65 25.19
N ASP A 356 1.82 -16.21 26.37
CA ASP A 356 0.95 -15.71 27.43
C ASP A 356 0.24 -14.38 27.12
N PHE A 357 0.68 -13.64 26.09
CA PHE A 357 0.10 -12.35 25.71
C PHE A 357 -0.74 -12.42 24.45
N LEU A 358 -0.72 -13.52 23.69
CA LEU A 358 -1.48 -13.66 22.45
C LEU A 358 -2.96 -13.85 22.75
N ARG A 359 -3.78 -12.87 22.33
CA ARG A 359 -5.22 -12.83 22.59
C ARG A 359 -6.07 -13.05 21.36
N GLN A 360 -5.59 -12.59 20.20
CA GLN A 360 -6.38 -12.61 18.97
C GLN A 360 -5.62 -13.31 17.87
N VAL A 361 -6.24 -14.32 17.28
CA VAL A 361 -5.72 -15.02 16.11
C VAL A 361 -6.75 -15.00 15.00
N ARG A 362 -6.30 -14.62 13.79
CA ARG A 362 -7.13 -14.69 12.60
C ARG A 362 -6.37 -15.34 11.46
N ILE A 363 -6.96 -16.36 10.87
CA ILE A 363 -6.42 -17.04 9.68
C ILE A 363 -7.39 -16.83 8.52
N ILE A 364 -6.92 -16.17 7.47
CA ILE A 364 -7.67 -15.85 6.26
C ILE A 364 -7.14 -16.76 5.15
N GLY A 365 -8.04 -17.40 4.41
CA GLY A 365 -7.70 -18.46 3.48
C GLY A 365 -7.49 -19.80 4.17
N PHE A 366 -8.14 -20.03 5.32
CA PHE A 366 -8.07 -21.32 6.00
C PHE A 366 -8.56 -22.45 5.08
N CYS A 367 -7.75 -23.48 4.94
CA CYS A 367 -7.99 -24.62 4.04
C CYS A 367 -7.78 -25.96 4.75
N SER A 368 -8.13 -27.06 4.11
CA SER A 368 -8.06 -28.41 4.67
C SER A 368 -6.65 -29.02 4.75
N GLU A 369 -5.61 -28.21 4.57
CA GLU A 369 -4.20 -28.62 4.62
C GLU A 369 -3.79 -29.08 6.04
N LYS A 370 -3.15 -30.25 6.13
CA LYS A 370 -2.74 -30.88 7.40
C LYS A 370 -1.88 -29.95 8.27
N ASN A 371 -0.85 -29.33 7.68
CA ASN A 371 0.05 -28.46 8.44
C ASN A 371 -0.67 -27.23 8.99
N LEU A 372 -1.68 -26.70 8.28
CA LEU A 372 -2.46 -25.57 8.77
C LEU A 372 -3.37 -25.95 9.94
N VAL A 373 -3.96 -27.13 9.90
CA VAL A 373 -4.73 -27.68 11.03
C VAL A 373 -3.84 -27.90 12.25
N GLN A 374 -2.66 -28.50 12.06
CA GLN A 374 -1.67 -28.69 13.13
C GLN A 374 -1.20 -27.37 13.72
N PHE A 375 -0.98 -26.35 12.90
CA PHE A 375 -0.60 -25.00 13.34
C PHE A 375 -1.68 -24.37 14.23
N VAL A 376 -2.96 -24.53 13.86
CA VAL A 376 -4.09 -24.04 14.69
C VAL A 376 -4.12 -24.77 16.04
N ILE A 377 -3.94 -26.08 16.03
CA ILE A 377 -3.91 -26.88 17.27
C ILE A 377 -2.74 -26.43 18.16
N TYR A 378 -1.53 -26.25 17.57
CA TYR A 378 -0.39 -25.71 18.30
C TYR A 378 -0.71 -24.37 18.97
N ILE A 379 -1.35 -23.44 18.26
CA ILE A 379 -1.74 -22.14 18.83
C ILE A 379 -2.70 -22.33 20.01
N LEU A 380 -3.71 -23.18 19.89
CA LEU A 380 -4.69 -23.43 20.97
C LEU A 380 -4.02 -24.01 22.23
N GLU A 381 -3.04 -24.90 22.06
CA GLU A 381 -2.34 -25.54 23.17
C GLU A 381 -1.27 -24.64 23.80
N SER A 382 -0.63 -23.74 23.01
CA SER A 382 0.43 -22.85 23.48
C SER A 382 -0.05 -21.52 24.04
N THR A 383 -1.35 -21.15 23.85
CA THR A 383 -1.89 -19.81 24.13
C THR A 383 -2.95 -19.84 25.21
N PRO A 384 -2.60 -19.79 26.49
CA PRO A 384 -3.55 -19.96 27.60
C PRO A 384 -4.51 -18.78 27.81
N ARG A 385 -4.20 -17.61 27.24
CA ARG A 385 -4.99 -16.38 27.36
C ARG A 385 -5.64 -15.95 26.05
N LEU A 386 -5.91 -16.90 25.17
CA LEU A 386 -6.55 -16.61 23.88
C LEU A 386 -8.02 -16.16 24.11
N ASP A 387 -8.38 -14.99 23.62
CA ASP A 387 -9.76 -14.45 23.68
C ASP A 387 -10.57 -14.88 22.44
N SER A 388 -9.92 -14.93 21.28
CA SER A 388 -10.64 -15.27 20.04
C SER A 388 -9.72 -15.88 18.99
N ILE A 389 -10.27 -16.84 18.24
CA ILE A 389 -9.69 -17.38 17.02
C ILE A 389 -10.74 -17.41 15.91
N THR A 390 -10.39 -16.82 14.76
CA THR A 390 -11.26 -16.77 13.58
C THR A 390 -10.58 -17.46 12.41
N LEU A 391 -11.22 -18.48 11.86
CA LEU A 391 -10.82 -19.19 10.65
C LEU A 391 -11.72 -18.73 9.51
N ASP A 392 -11.20 -17.91 8.61
CA ASP A 392 -11.94 -17.42 7.44
C ASP A 392 -11.53 -18.25 6.21
N THR A 393 -12.47 -18.98 5.63
CA THR A 393 -12.22 -19.87 4.50
C THR A 393 -12.22 -19.14 3.15
N THR A 394 -12.43 -17.80 3.14
CA THR A 394 -12.36 -17.00 1.91
C THR A 394 -10.93 -16.56 1.63
N LEU A 395 -10.62 -16.33 0.34
CA LEU A 395 -9.28 -15.89 -0.09
C LEU A 395 -8.98 -14.44 0.32
N LEU A 396 -7.72 -14.04 0.24
CA LEU A 396 -7.07 -12.80 0.70
C LEU A 396 -7.87 -11.50 0.54
N SER A 397 -8.67 -11.35 -0.50
CA SER A 397 -9.51 -10.18 -0.77
C SER A 397 -11.01 -10.49 -0.68
N GLY A 398 -11.35 -11.68 -0.16
CA GLY A 398 -12.61 -12.32 -0.45
C GLY A 398 -13.83 -11.70 0.23
N ARG A 399 -13.72 -11.32 1.49
CA ARG A 399 -14.89 -10.95 2.28
C ARG A 399 -15.07 -9.44 2.34
N MET A 400 -16.06 -8.93 1.61
CA MET A 400 -16.55 -7.54 1.69
C MET A 400 -17.92 -7.41 2.37
N CYS A 401 -18.63 -8.53 2.59
CA CYS A 401 -19.86 -8.59 3.34
C CYS A 401 -19.56 -8.71 4.84
N ASP A 402 -20.45 -8.20 5.68
CA ASP A 402 -20.41 -8.52 7.10
C ASP A 402 -20.72 -10.01 7.36
N ILE A 403 -20.47 -10.46 8.58
CA ILE A 403 -20.63 -11.86 8.99
C ILE A 403 -22.08 -12.36 8.78
N ASN A 404 -23.07 -11.46 8.73
CA ASN A 404 -24.49 -11.74 8.56
C ASN A 404 -24.94 -11.64 7.09
N GLY A 405 -24.04 -11.46 6.14
CA GLY A 405 -24.37 -11.32 4.71
C GLY A 405 -25.05 -9.98 4.35
N LYS A 406 -25.20 -9.05 5.30
CA LYS A 406 -25.74 -7.73 5.04
C LYS A 406 -24.63 -6.85 4.47
N SER A 407 -24.80 -6.38 3.23
CA SER A 407 -23.89 -5.42 2.63
C SER A 407 -23.85 -4.15 3.49
N THR A 408 -22.66 -3.78 3.96
CA THR A 408 -22.44 -2.44 4.51
C THR A 408 -22.88 -1.40 3.48
N LYS A 409 -23.24 -0.18 3.90
CA LYS A 409 -23.82 0.93 3.11
C LYS A 409 -23.17 1.23 1.74
N MET A 410 -22.01 0.68 1.45
CA MET A 410 -21.41 0.58 0.12
C MET A 410 -21.67 -0.84 -0.43
N LYS A 411 -22.37 -0.96 -1.55
CA LYS A 411 -22.66 -2.22 -2.30
C LYS A 411 -21.38 -2.92 -2.80
N ARG A 412 -20.43 -3.23 -1.92
CA ARG A 412 -19.21 -3.96 -2.26
C ARG A 412 -19.50 -5.45 -2.21
N ARG A 413 -19.35 -6.12 -3.35
CA ARG A 413 -19.44 -7.58 -3.44
C ARG A 413 -18.13 -8.19 -2.98
N CYS A 414 -18.19 -9.38 -2.38
CA CYS A 414 -17.02 -10.19 -2.11
C CYS A 414 -16.25 -10.49 -3.41
N ALA A 415 -14.95 -10.72 -3.30
CA ALA A 415 -14.16 -11.16 -4.45
C ALA A 415 -14.70 -12.51 -4.94
N MET A 416 -14.71 -12.71 -6.27
CA MET A 416 -15.15 -13.95 -6.88
C MET A 416 -14.21 -15.09 -6.49
N MET A 417 -14.76 -16.25 -6.15
CA MET A 417 -14.04 -17.49 -5.94
C MET A 417 -14.37 -18.47 -7.06
N THR A 418 -13.41 -19.28 -7.48
CA THR A 418 -13.66 -20.38 -8.42
C THR A 418 -14.45 -21.49 -7.72
N GLU A 419 -15.12 -22.35 -8.49
CA GLU A 419 -15.85 -23.51 -7.92
C GLU A 419 -14.96 -24.40 -7.06
N GLY A 420 -13.73 -24.64 -7.50
CA GLY A 420 -12.73 -25.39 -6.73
C GLY A 420 -12.39 -24.72 -5.39
N CYS A 421 -12.26 -23.39 -5.36
CA CYS A 421 -12.00 -22.65 -4.12
C CYS A 421 -13.21 -22.68 -3.18
N VAL A 422 -14.43 -22.62 -3.70
CA VAL A 422 -15.65 -22.73 -2.90
C VAL A 422 -15.79 -24.14 -2.32
N ALA A 423 -15.54 -25.18 -3.13
CA ALA A 423 -15.54 -26.56 -2.67
C ALA A 423 -14.50 -26.82 -1.58
N GLU A 424 -13.28 -26.27 -1.74
CA GLU A 424 -12.24 -26.33 -0.72
C GLU A 424 -12.63 -25.60 0.55
N ALA A 425 -13.24 -24.42 0.46
CA ALA A 425 -13.71 -23.67 1.62
C ALA A 425 -14.74 -24.46 2.44
N HIS A 426 -15.71 -25.11 1.78
CA HIS A 426 -16.67 -25.99 2.47
C HIS A 426 -16.01 -27.23 3.08
N ARG A 427 -14.98 -27.79 2.44
CA ARG A 427 -14.18 -28.87 3.01
C ARG A 427 -13.44 -28.40 4.26
N ALA A 428 -12.83 -27.22 4.21
CA ALA A 428 -12.11 -26.60 5.31
C ALA A 428 -13.01 -26.38 6.54
N VAL A 429 -14.28 -25.96 6.34
CA VAL A 429 -15.26 -25.85 7.42
C VAL A 429 -15.50 -27.19 8.10
N LYS A 430 -15.68 -28.28 7.33
CA LYS A 430 -15.86 -29.61 7.88
C LYS A 430 -14.64 -30.08 8.67
N VAL A 431 -13.44 -29.80 8.16
CA VAL A 431 -12.16 -30.11 8.81
C VAL A 431 -12.02 -29.34 10.13
N ALA A 432 -12.31 -28.03 10.13
CA ALA A 432 -12.26 -27.20 11.33
C ALA A 432 -13.21 -27.72 12.42
N ASN A 433 -14.46 -28.08 12.06
CA ASN A 433 -15.42 -28.61 13.01
C ASN A 433 -15.04 -29.99 13.54
N ARG A 434 -14.45 -30.86 12.71
CA ARG A 434 -14.06 -32.21 13.12
C ARG A 434 -12.80 -32.26 13.98
N TYR A 435 -11.77 -31.48 13.65
CA TYR A 435 -10.43 -31.63 14.25
C TYR A 435 -10.04 -30.50 15.22
N ILE A 436 -10.68 -29.32 15.11
CA ILE A 436 -10.31 -28.11 15.88
C ILE A 436 -11.36 -27.78 16.93
N ALA A 437 -12.65 -27.77 16.58
CA ALA A 437 -13.71 -27.27 17.46
C ALA A 437 -13.71 -27.93 18.85
N GLY A 438 -13.50 -29.26 18.92
CA GLY A 438 -13.45 -30.00 20.19
C GLY A 438 -12.22 -29.73 21.07
N ARG A 439 -11.21 -29.04 20.54
CA ARG A 439 -9.96 -28.65 21.23
C ARG A 439 -9.96 -27.21 21.71
N VAL A 440 -10.98 -26.42 21.36
CA VAL A 440 -11.08 -25.00 21.73
C VAL A 440 -11.49 -24.89 23.20
N PRO A 441 -10.72 -24.17 24.03
CA PRO A 441 -11.12 -23.93 25.43
C PRO A 441 -12.43 -23.17 25.52
N SER A 442 -13.26 -23.45 26.55
CA SER A 442 -14.62 -22.90 26.71
C SER A 442 -14.67 -21.37 26.80
N GLY A 443 -13.58 -20.72 27.20
CA GLY A 443 -13.48 -19.25 27.28
C GLY A 443 -13.11 -18.58 25.95
N VAL A 444 -12.75 -19.32 24.90
CA VAL A 444 -12.26 -18.79 23.64
C VAL A 444 -13.41 -18.64 22.64
N ARG A 445 -13.58 -17.44 22.06
CA ARG A 445 -14.52 -17.23 20.96
C ARG A 445 -13.97 -17.87 19.69
N PHE A 446 -14.55 -18.99 19.30
CA PHE A 446 -14.19 -19.70 18.07
C PHE A 446 -15.17 -19.38 16.94
N GLN A 447 -14.68 -18.98 15.80
CA GLN A 447 -15.49 -18.70 14.61
C GLN A 447 -14.88 -19.33 13.37
N VAL A 448 -15.69 -20.06 12.60
CA VAL A 448 -15.35 -20.51 11.25
C VAL A 448 -16.25 -19.78 10.27
N LEU A 449 -15.68 -18.96 9.39
CA LEU A 449 -16.41 -18.15 8.44
C LEU A 449 -16.45 -18.83 7.08
N GLU A 450 -17.64 -19.17 6.64
CA GLU A 450 -17.93 -19.79 5.34
C GLU A 450 -17.97 -18.76 4.21
N PRO A 451 -17.85 -19.16 2.92
CA PRO A 451 -18.10 -18.28 1.79
C PRO A 451 -19.50 -17.70 1.85
N CYS A 452 -19.63 -16.42 1.50
CA CYS A 452 -20.92 -15.73 1.48
C CYS A 452 -21.86 -16.36 0.43
N SER A 453 -23.03 -16.84 0.85
CA SER A 453 -24.03 -17.47 -0.02
C SER A 453 -24.56 -16.52 -1.12
N GLN A 454 -24.59 -15.22 -0.89
CA GLN A 454 -25.08 -14.23 -1.87
C GLN A 454 -24.04 -13.88 -2.92
N CYS A 455 -22.77 -13.68 -2.52
CA CYS A 455 -21.71 -13.19 -3.41
C CYS A 455 -20.99 -14.33 -4.14
N HIS A 456 -20.85 -15.50 -3.51
CA HIS A 456 -20.10 -16.64 -4.05
C HIS A 456 -20.97 -17.71 -4.70
N ALA A 457 -22.32 -17.62 -4.52
CA ALA A 457 -23.24 -18.57 -5.13
C ALA A 457 -23.42 -18.41 -6.66
N HIS A 458 -22.95 -17.32 -7.26
CA HIS A 458 -23.09 -17.01 -8.69
C HIS A 458 -21.75 -17.06 -9.41
N THR A 459 -21.22 -18.26 -9.59
CA THR A 459 -20.07 -18.53 -10.47
C THR A 459 -20.49 -18.52 -11.93
N ARG A 460 -20.60 -17.35 -12.56
CA ARG A 460 -20.51 -17.22 -14.03
C ARG A 460 -19.11 -16.77 -14.39
N SER A 461 -18.40 -17.63 -15.10
CA SER A 461 -17.06 -17.43 -15.65
C SER A 461 -16.88 -16.07 -16.34
N ARG A 462 -16.20 -15.13 -15.68
CA ARG A 462 -15.52 -14.00 -16.31
C ARG A 462 -14.26 -13.73 -15.57
N TRP A 463 -13.13 -14.00 -16.20
CA TRP A 463 -11.78 -13.63 -15.80
C TRP A 463 -11.67 -12.12 -15.80
N TYR A 464 -11.57 -11.48 -14.65
CA TYR A 464 -11.04 -10.14 -14.53
C TYR A 464 -9.74 -10.21 -13.73
N TYR A 465 -8.64 -10.06 -14.44
CA TYR A 465 -7.36 -9.68 -13.85
C TYR A 465 -7.55 -8.27 -13.26
N TYR A 466 -7.51 -8.14 -11.96
CA TYR A 466 -7.27 -6.85 -11.32
C TYR A 466 -5.77 -6.57 -11.43
N GLY A 467 -5.39 -5.75 -12.42
CA GLY A 467 -4.16 -5.00 -12.35
C GLY A 467 -4.26 -4.07 -11.14
N LEU A 468 -3.31 -4.20 -10.25
CA LEU A 468 -3.07 -3.25 -9.16
C LEU A 468 -2.72 -1.89 -9.80
N CYS A 469 -3.65 -0.94 -9.73
CA CYS A 469 -3.35 0.49 -9.82
C CYS A 469 -3.01 1.02 -8.45
#